data_ae697646bb9be64c6baa2e88dfb053db
#
_entry.id   ae697646bb9be64c6baa2e88dfb053db
#
_cell.length_a   1.000
_cell.length_b   1.000
_cell.length_c   1.000
_cell.angle_alpha   90.00
_cell.angle_beta   90.00
_cell.angle_gamma   90.00
#
_symmetry.space_group_name_H-M   'P 1'
#
loop_
_entity.id
_entity.type
_entity.pdbx_description
1 polymer ?
#
loop_
_entity_poly.entity_id
_entity_poly.type
_entity_poly.pdbx_seq_one_letter_code
_entity_poly.pdbx_strand_id
1 'polypeptide(L)'
;MIRYVLFIFFFFVFSSNSFGFITFKQSKDISSDATGLRQINFKPDGTIMYVTNREKNTVSEVDSVIQYSLSTPFDISTATLTSSTTLTNIDKPHAIHFKPDGKVMYVIDNGSLTVEQYNLTTAWDTSSLVYDNNFTVSNENQLRSLAFKYDGTKMYVTGNETEVIQQFTLSVPWDVTSATKDSTESTALTAKESNPRSIQFNSDGTIFYIGGNGSDSIHKYTLSTPWDVSTLEFSQSYSFSAQVSSSG
;
A
#
# COMPACT_ATOMS: atom_id res chain seq x y z
N MET A 1 -1.08 26.77 -2.83
CA MET A 1 -0.13 25.96 -2.04
C MET A 1 -0.92 24.77 -1.50
N ILE A 2 -0.80 23.61 -2.15
CA ILE A 2 -1.56 22.41 -1.76
C ILE A 2 -0.81 21.79 -0.60
N ARG A 3 -1.37 21.89 0.62
CA ARG A 3 -0.84 21.20 1.79
C ARG A 3 -1.29 19.74 1.72
N TYR A 4 -0.36 18.82 1.55
CA TYR A 4 -0.65 17.39 1.70
C TYR A 4 -0.72 17.09 3.20
N VAL A 5 -1.92 16.84 3.70
CA VAL A 5 -2.13 16.37 5.07
C VAL A 5 -2.11 14.85 5.05
N LEU A 6 -1.15 14.29 5.76
CA LEU A 6 -0.96 12.85 5.90
C LEU A 6 -1.92 12.31 6.95
N PHE A 7 -2.94 11.54 6.55
CA PHE A 7 -3.81 10.81 7.46
C PHE A 7 -3.23 9.41 7.70
N ILE A 8 -2.78 9.14 8.92
CA ILE A 8 -2.36 7.80 9.34
C ILE A 8 -3.47 7.19 10.17
N PHE A 9 -3.99 6.05 9.69
CA PHE A 9 -4.94 5.24 10.42
C PHE A 9 -4.19 4.11 11.12
N PHE A 10 -4.12 4.17 12.46
CA PHE A 10 -3.66 3.05 13.27
C PHE A 10 -4.81 2.09 13.52
N PHE A 11 -4.70 0.88 12.99
CA PHE A 11 -5.56 -0.22 13.38
C PHE A 11 -4.95 -0.97 14.56
N PHE A 12 -5.41 -0.68 15.77
CA PHE A 12 -5.25 -1.60 16.88
C PHE A 12 -6.37 -2.63 16.82
N VAL A 13 -6.01 -3.88 16.55
CA VAL A 13 -6.96 -4.99 16.65
C VAL A 13 -7.11 -5.33 18.13
N PHE A 14 -8.10 -4.74 18.78
CA PHE A 14 -8.58 -5.22 20.07
C PHE A 14 -9.68 -6.27 19.85
N SER A 15 -9.51 -7.41 20.45
CA SER A 15 -10.53 -8.46 20.56
C SER A 15 -11.60 -8.05 21.57
N SER A 16 -12.53 -7.18 21.19
CA SER A 16 -13.85 -6.98 21.81
C SER A 16 -14.64 -5.94 21.04
N ASN A 17 -15.95 -6.08 20.99
CA ASN A 17 -16.93 -5.31 20.24
C ASN A 17 -17.08 -3.84 20.71
N SER A 18 -16.01 -3.07 20.75
CA SER A 18 -16.12 -1.63 20.95
C SER A 18 -15.81 -0.93 19.62
N PHE A 19 -16.79 -0.24 19.06
CA PHE A 19 -16.60 0.71 17.97
C PHE A 19 -15.67 1.83 18.46
N GLY A 20 -14.37 1.68 18.24
CA GLY A 20 -13.43 2.77 18.45
C GLY A 20 -13.65 3.83 17.37
N PHE A 21 -14.00 5.06 17.75
CA PHE A 21 -14.01 6.19 16.83
C PHE A 21 -12.60 6.45 16.33
N ILE A 22 -12.43 6.59 14.99
CA ILE A 22 -11.18 7.07 14.43
C ILE A 22 -11.09 8.56 14.77
N THR A 23 -10.06 8.94 15.53
CA THR A 23 -9.81 10.33 15.88
C THR A 23 -8.49 10.78 15.26
N PHE A 24 -8.46 11.99 14.71
CA PHE A 24 -7.22 12.61 14.29
C PHE A 24 -6.26 12.72 15.49
N LYS A 25 -5.01 12.28 15.28
CA LYS A 25 -3.97 12.32 16.33
C LYS A 25 -2.88 13.31 16.01
N GLN A 26 -2.35 13.27 14.78
CA GLN A 26 -1.18 14.07 14.42
C GLN A 26 -1.03 14.18 12.89
N SER A 27 -0.28 15.18 12.45
CA SER A 27 0.17 15.34 11.07
C SER A 27 1.66 15.71 11.03
N LYS A 28 2.31 15.38 9.93
CA LYS A 28 3.67 15.82 9.60
C LYS A 28 3.62 16.47 8.22
N ASP A 29 4.13 17.68 8.11
CA ASP A 29 4.36 18.31 6.80
C ASP A 29 5.67 17.77 6.22
N ILE A 30 5.57 17.14 5.04
CA ILE A 30 6.70 16.61 4.26
C ILE A 30 6.73 17.22 2.85
N SER A 31 6.05 18.35 2.64
CA SER A 31 5.96 19.02 1.34
C SER A 31 7.32 19.50 0.80
N SER A 32 8.33 19.66 1.67
CA SER A 32 9.71 19.91 1.27
C SER A 32 10.43 18.69 0.70
N ASP A 33 9.96 17.49 1.04
CA ASP A 33 10.65 16.23 0.73
C ASP A 33 9.92 15.44 -0.36
N ALA A 34 8.60 15.62 -0.48
CA ALA A 34 7.74 14.90 -1.42
C ALA A 34 6.70 15.84 -2.04
N THR A 35 6.65 15.90 -3.36
CA THR A 35 5.68 16.72 -4.12
C THR A 35 4.51 15.89 -4.66
N GLY A 36 4.68 14.58 -4.74
CA GLY A 36 3.71 13.63 -5.28
C GLY A 36 3.47 12.38 -4.44
N LEU A 37 3.19 12.56 -3.15
CA LEU A 37 2.93 11.46 -2.22
C LEU A 37 1.85 10.50 -2.74
N ARG A 38 2.14 9.19 -2.72
CA ARG A 38 1.22 8.12 -3.15
C ARG A 38 0.82 7.18 -2.03
N GLN A 39 1.79 6.60 -1.34
CA GLN A 39 1.54 5.66 -0.25
C GLN A 39 2.56 5.84 0.87
N ILE A 40 2.16 5.41 2.06
CA ILE A 40 3.01 5.30 3.22
C ILE A 40 3.02 3.87 3.68
N ASN A 41 4.20 3.43 4.09
CA ASN A 41 4.40 2.13 4.71
C ASN A 41 5.31 2.29 5.94
N PHE A 42 5.22 1.38 6.89
CA PHE A 42 6.07 1.36 8.08
C PHE A 42 6.80 0.04 8.18
N LYS A 43 8.04 0.10 8.69
CA LYS A 43 8.66 -1.08 9.24
C LYS A 43 7.79 -1.64 10.38
N PRO A 44 7.68 -2.95 10.57
CA PRO A 44 6.77 -3.53 11.55
C PRO A 44 6.95 -3.06 13.00
N ASP A 45 8.16 -2.65 13.38
CA ASP A 45 8.44 -2.09 14.71
C ASP A 45 8.15 -0.58 14.83
N GLY A 46 7.69 0.06 13.75
CA GLY A 46 7.32 1.47 13.72
C GLY A 46 8.49 2.46 13.76
N THR A 47 9.74 2.00 13.69
CA THR A 47 10.93 2.88 13.79
C THR A 47 11.30 3.54 12.47
N ILE A 48 10.77 3.05 11.34
CA ILE A 48 11.01 3.59 10.00
C ILE A 48 9.68 3.78 9.28
N MET A 49 9.52 4.93 8.63
CA MET A 49 8.42 5.23 7.72
C MET A 49 8.96 5.41 6.30
N TYR A 50 8.25 4.85 5.33
CA TYR A 50 8.55 4.97 3.91
C TYR A 50 7.43 5.71 3.21
N VAL A 51 7.78 6.54 2.25
CA VAL A 51 6.85 7.30 1.43
C VAL A 51 7.19 7.06 -0.04
N THR A 52 6.21 6.62 -0.82
CA THR A 52 6.35 6.60 -2.26
C THR A 52 6.04 7.98 -2.81
N ASN A 53 7.00 8.56 -3.51
CA ASN A 53 6.91 9.87 -4.13
C ASN A 53 6.93 9.71 -5.66
N ARG A 54 5.85 10.18 -6.29
CA ARG A 54 5.74 10.26 -7.74
C ARG A 54 5.75 11.71 -8.16
N GLU A 55 6.76 12.09 -8.89
CA GLU A 55 6.91 13.47 -9.33
C GLU A 55 5.93 13.86 -10.44
N LYS A 56 5.51 15.11 -10.41
CA LYS A 56 4.59 15.69 -11.40
C LYS A 56 5.35 16.43 -12.48
N ASN A 57 5.77 15.72 -13.56
CA ASN A 57 6.07 16.32 -14.87
C ASN A 57 7.10 17.46 -14.92
N THR A 58 8.07 17.54 -14.05
CA THR A 58 9.19 18.47 -14.21
C THR A 58 10.49 17.70 -14.51
N VAL A 59 11.32 18.29 -15.38
CA VAL A 59 12.55 17.64 -15.92
C VAL A 59 13.62 17.38 -14.82
N SER A 60 13.39 17.87 -13.61
CA SER A 60 14.34 17.79 -12.49
C SER A 60 13.87 16.96 -11.29
N GLU A 61 12.66 16.44 -11.35
CA GLU A 61 12.06 15.70 -10.23
C GLU A 61 12.04 14.21 -10.59
N VAL A 62 12.42 13.35 -9.66
CA VAL A 62 12.60 11.91 -9.87
C VAL A 62 11.69 11.10 -8.97
N ASP A 63 11.05 10.11 -9.54
CA ASP A 63 10.29 9.10 -8.81
C ASP A 63 11.18 8.42 -7.77
N SER A 64 10.74 8.37 -6.51
CA SER A 64 11.58 7.95 -5.40
C SER A 64 10.80 7.25 -4.29
N VAL A 65 11.56 6.50 -3.48
CA VAL A 65 11.13 6.09 -2.15
C VAL A 65 11.89 6.91 -1.12
N ILE A 66 11.15 7.61 -0.28
CA ILE A 66 11.68 8.47 0.78
C ILE A 66 11.57 7.71 2.10
N GLN A 67 12.66 7.69 2.85
CA GLN A 67 12.75 6.99 4.13
C GLN A 67 12.95 7.99 5.27
N TYR A 68 12.18 7.80 6.34
CA TYR A 68 12.28 8.55 7.58
C TYR A 68 12.54 7.61 8.75
N SER A 69 13.45 8.01 9.66
CA SER A 69 13.55 7.38 10.99
C SER A 69 12.59 8.05 11.95
N LEU A 70 11.97 7.26 12.84
CA LEU A 70 11.09 7.73 13.90
C LEU A 70 11.76 7.46 15.26
N SER A 71 12.04 8.50 16.05
CA SER A 71 12.63 8.34 17.37
C SER A 71 11.65 7.73 18.39
N THR A 72 10.36 7.89 18.14
CA THR A 72 9.28 7.18 18.86
C THR A 72 8.51 6.34 17.84
N PRO A 73 8.42 5.01 18.03
CA PRO A 73 7.73 4.14 17.09
C PRO A 73 6.32 4.61 16.76
N PHE A 74 6.00 4.67 15.45
CA PHE A 74 4.72 5.11 14.90
C PHE A 74 4.32 6.56 15.21
N ASP A 75 5.15 7.36 15.86
CA ASP A 75 4.93 8.78 16.07
C ASP A 75 5.55 9.58 14.93
N ILE A 76 4.70 9.95 13.94
CA ILE A 76 5.15 10.67 12.74
C ILE A 76 5.66 12.09 13.03
N SER A 77 5.30 12.69 14.19
CA SER A 77 5.83 13.98 14.58
C SER A 77 7.34 13.92 14.82
N THR A 78 7.87 12.72 15.15
CA THR A 78 9.30 12.47 15.37
C THR A 78 10.06 12.07 14.11
N ALA A 79 9.40 12.06 12.94
CA ALA A 79 10.02 11.63 11.69
C ALA A 79 11.15 12.57 11.26
N THR A 80 12.31 11.99 10.96
CA THR A 80 13.49 12.66 10.42
C THR A 80 13.89 11.99 9.11
N LEU A 81 14.04 12.78 8.04
CA LEU A 81 14.47 12.29 6.73
C LEU A 81 15.83 11.61 6.84
N THR A 82 15.94 10.37 6.33
CA THR A 82 17.21 9.62 6.29
C THR A 82 17.71 9.36 4.88
N SER A 83 16.83 9.12 3.93
CA SER A 83 17.21 8.96 2.52
C SER A 83 16.04 9.28 1.58
N SER A 84 16.39 9.67 0.35
CA SER A 84 15.49 9.70 -0.80
C SER A 84 16.17 8.94 -1.94
N THR A 85 15.64 7.77 -2.27
CA THR A 85 16.25 6.86 -3.24
C THR A 85 15.48 6.86 -4.54
N THR A 86 16.15 7.26 -5.62
CA THR A 86 15.57 7.26 -6.98
C THR A 86 15.25 5.84 -7.43
N LEU A 87 14.06 5.66 -8.01
CA LEU A 87 13.62 4.41 -8.63
C LEU A 87 13.90 4.46 -10.13
N THR A 88 14.95 3.80 -10.60
CA THR A 88 15.44 3.94 -11.98
C THR A 88 14.66 3.17 -13.03
N ASN A 89 13.86 2.17 -12.65
CA ASN A 89 13.11 1.30 -13.56
C ASN A 89 11.59 1.48 -13.42
N ILE A 90 11.15 2.61 -12.88
CA ILE A 90 9.74 2.93 -12.65
C ILE A 90 9.40 4.26 -13.29
N ASP A 91 8.25 4.31 -13.99
CA ASP A 91 7.71 5.54 -14.57
C ASP A 91 6.70 6.22 -13.63
N LYS A 92 5.91 5.43 -12.91
CA LYS A 92 4.83 5.96 -12.06
C LYS A 92 4.64 5.13 -10.78
N PRO A 93 5.54 5.26 -9.79
CA PRO A 93 5.45 4.51 -8.54
C PRO A 93 4.15 4.82 -7.80
N HIS A 94 3.54 3.80 -7.24
CA HIS A 94 2.29 3.92 -6.49
C HIS A 94 2.40 3.28 -5.11
N ALA A 95 2.21 1.98 -5.00
CA ALA A 95 2.25 1.25 -3.75
C ALA A 95 3.61 0.60 -3.52
N ILE A 96 4.01 0.52 -2.26
CA ILE A 96 5.19 -0.24 -1.82
C ILE A 96 4.80 -1.31 -0.81
N HIS A 97 5.51 -2.42 -0.84
CA HIS A 97 5.40 -3.50 0.14
C HIS A 97 6.78 -4.07 0.43
N PHE A 98 7.05 -4.42 1.68
CA PHE A 98 8.29 -5.08 2.08
C PHE A 98 8.03 -6.53 2.46
N LYS A 99 8.95 -7.41 2.06
CA LYS A 99 9.03 -8.74 2.66
C LYS A 99 9.31 -8.61 4.17
N PRO A 100 8.76 -9.49 5.02
CA PRO A 100 8.87 -9.36 6.48
C PRO A 100 10.29 -9.28 7.05
N ASP A 101 11.30 -9.77 6.33
CA ASP A 101 12.71 -9.65 6.74
C ASP A 101 13.38 -8.34 6.29
N GLY A 102 12.66 -7.49 5.54
CA GLY A 102 13.16 -6.22 5.05
C GLY A 102 14.19 -6.30 3.92
N LYS A 103 14.43 -7.49 3.36
CA LYS A 103 15.45 -7.69 2.33
C LYS A 103 14.94 -7.60 0.90
N VAL A 104 13.63 -7.52 0.72
CA VAL A 104 12.99 -7.34 -0.58
C VAL A 104 11.91 -6.28 -0.45
N MET A 105 11.89 -5.36 -1.41
CA MET A 105 10.85 -4.35 -1.58
C MET A 105 10.16 -4.54 -2.92
N TYR A 106 8.85 -4.38 -2.93
CA TYR A 106 8.03 -4.40 -4.13
C TYR A 106 7.42 -3.03 -4.33
N VAL A 107 7.35 -2.57 -5.58
CA VAL A 107 6.74 -1.29 -5.93
C VAL A 107 5.80 -1.49 -7.11
N ILE A 108 4.59 -0.97 -7.03
CA ILE A 108 3.72 -0.88 -8.20
C ILE A 108 4.22 0.24 -9.10
N ASP A 109 4.48 -0.10 -10.36
CA ASP A 109 4.60 0.86 -11.46
C ASP A 109 3.27 0.97 -12.21
N ASN A 110 2.63 2.11 -12.06
CA ASN A 110 1.39 2.41 -12.75
C ASN A 110 1.61 2.87 -14.22
N GLY A 111 2.85 3.10 -14.63
CA GLY A 111 3.22 3.44 -16.02
C GLY A 111 3.31 2.20 -16.89
N SER A 112 4.04 1.21 -16.42
CA SER A 112 4.28 -0.07 -17.10
C SER A 112 3.26 -1.15 -16.73
N LEU A 113 2.40 -0.91 -15.73
CA LEU A 113 1.45 -1.87 -15.16
C LEU A 113 2.14 -3.12 -14.60
N THR A 114 3.21 -2.90 -13.86
CA THR A 114 4.06 -3.96 -13.29
C THR A 114 4.14 -3.88 -11.77
N VAL A 115 4.50 -5.00 -11.18
CA VAL A 115 5.03 -5.09 -9.81
C VAL A 115 6.53 -5.26 -9.92
N GLU A 116 7.29 -4.22 -9.57
CA GLU A 116 8.75 -4.22 -9.60
C GLU A 116 9.29 -4.80 -8.29
N GLN A 117 10.33 -5.63 -8.39
CA GLN A 117 11.01 -6.26 -7.26
C GLN A 117 12.44 -5.72 -7.13
N TYR A 118 12.79 -5.34 -5.90
CA TYR A 118 14.11 -4.85 -5.53
C TYR A 118 14.66 -5.64 -4.35
N ASN A 119 15.92 -6.03 -4.43
CA ASN A 119 16.65 -6.55 -3.28
C ASN A 119 17.29 -5.42 -2.47
N LEU A 120 17.32 -5.55 -1.15
CA LEU A 120 18.05 -4.64 -0.26
C LEU A 120 19.28 -5.34 0.29
N THR A 121 20.48 -4.80 0.04
CA THR A 121 21.72 -5.33 0.59
C THR A 121 21.82 -5.13 2.10
N THR A 122 21.17 -4.08 2.60
CA THR A 122 20.95 -3.83 4.04
C THR A 122 19.43 -3.85 4.30
N ALA A 123 18.97 -4.75 5.14
CA ALA A 123 17.54 -4.88 5.43
C ALA A 123 16.94 -3.56 5.92
N TRP A 124 15.77 -3.19 5.35
CA TRP A 124 15.01 -1.97 5.68
C TRP A 124 15.69 -0.64 5.29
N ASP A 125 16.82 -0.66 4.58
CA ASP A 125 17.53 0.53 4.11
C ASP A 125 17.32 0.71 2.60
N THR A 126 16.46 1.66 2.23
CA THR A 126 16.14 1.92 0.82
C THR A 126 17.31 2.50 0.03
N SER A 127 18.34 3.05 0.68
CA SER A 127 19.56 3.49 -0.01
C SER A 127 20.38 2.33 -0.57
N SER A 128 20.08 1.10 -0.13
CA SER A 128 20.72 -0.14 -0.54
C SER A 128 19.98 -0.94 -1.61
N LEU A 129 18.95 -0.33 -2.25
CA LEU A 129 18.14 -0.98 -3.29
C LEU A 129 18.96 -1.41 -4.51
N VAL A 130 18.72 -2.62 -4.96
CA VAL A 130 19.21 -3.17 -6.22
C VAL A 130 18.02 -3.75 -6.97
N TYR A 131 17.76 -3.27 -8.19
CA TYR A 131 16.70 -3.80 -9.03
C TYR A 131 16.95 -5.30 -9.33
N ASP A 132 15.90 -6.10 -9.27
CA ASP A 132 15.98 -7.55 -9.50
C ASP A 132 15.16 -7.94 -10.73
N ASN A 133 13.83 -7.84 -10.67
CA ASN A 133 12.93 -8.27 -11.76
C ASN A 133 11.54 -7.60 -11.60
N ASN A 134 10.60 -7.99 -12.47
CA ASN A 134 9.23 -7.53 -12.40
C ASN A 134 8.21 -8.59 -12.85
N PHE A 135 6.93 -8.29 -12.61
CA PHE A 135 5.78 -9.04 -13.09
C PHE A 135 4.75 -8.08 -13.70
N THR A 136 4.31 -8.35 -14.94
CA THR A 136 3.26 -7.55 -15.61
C THR A 136 1.88 -8.00 -15.17
N VAL A 137 1.09 -7.07 -14.66
CA VAL A 137 -0.31 -7.29 -14.29
C VAL A 137 -1.20 -7.01 -15.49
N SER A 138 -1.83 -8.04 -16.01
CA SER A 138 -2.75 -7.93 -17.14
C SER A 138 -4.15 -7.50 -16.71
N ASN A 139 -4.93 -6.97 -17.68
CA ASN A 139 -6.33 -6.58 -17.51
C ASN A 139 -6.58 -5.41 -16.54
N GLU A 140 -5.56 -4.55 -16.34
CA GLU A 140 -5.68 -3.28 -15.64
C GLU A 140 -5.08 -2.17 -16.48
N ASN A 141 -5.58 -0.95 -16.29
CA ASN A 141 -5.01 0.26 -16.90
C ASN A 141 -4.39 1.19 -15.84
N GLN A 142 -4.67 0.93 -14.57
CA GLN A 142 -4.13 1.69 -13.45
C GLN A 142 -4.00 0.79 -12.21
N LEU A 143 -2.79 0.48 -11.83
CA LEU A 143 -2.51 -0.24 -10.59
C LEU A 143 -2.50 0.72 -9.39
N ARG A 144 -3.03 0.30 -8.24
CA ARG A 144 -3.19 1.16 -7.07
C ARG A 144 -2.58 0.62 -5.80
N SER A 145 -2.80 -0.64 -5.48
CA SER A 145 -2.36 -1.22 -4.21
C SER A 145 -1.88 -2.64 -4.36
N LEU A 146 -1.00 -3.04 -3.46
CA LEU A 146 -0.31 -4.32 -3.43
C LEU A 146 -0.30 -4.85 -2.00
N ALA A 147 -0.59 -6.13 -1.86
CA ALA A 147 -0.42 -6.87 -0.60
C ALA A 147 0.10 -8.27 -0.88
N PHE A 148 0.77 -8.85 0.09
CA PHE A 148 1.19 -10.26 0.06
C PHE A 148 0.64 -11.01 1.27
N LYS A 149 0.40 -12.29 1.09
CA LYS A 149 0.27 -13.22 2.21
C LYS A 149 1.61 -13.28 2.94
N TYR A 150 1.57 -13.39 4.26
CA TYR A 150 2.78 -13.33 5.11
C TYR A 150 3.87 -14.35 4.75
N ASP A 151 3.49 -15.50 4.20
CA ASP A 151 4.44 -16.52 3.75
C ASP A 151 4.95 -16.31 2.30
N GLY A 152 4.47 -15.27 1.60
CA GLY A 152 4.87 -14.92 0.24
C GLY A 152 4.30 -15.81 -0.86
N THR A 153 3.40 -16.74 -0.53
CA THR A 153 2.82 -17.68 -1.52
C THR A 153 1.69 -17.06 -2.34
N LYS A 154 1.14 -15.91 -1.90
CA LYS A 154 0.10 -15.16 -2.63
C LYS A 154 0.41 -13.68 -2.69
N MET A 155 0.06 -13.07 -3.83
CA MET A 155 0.10 -11.64 -4.08
C MET A 155 -1.29 -11.16 -4.49
N TYR A 156 -1.65 -9.95 -4.05
CA TYR A 156 -2.94 -9.31 -4.32
C TYR A 156 -2.69 -7.92 -4.88
N VAL A 157 -3.34 -7.63 -6.00
CA VAL A 157 -3.23 -6.33 -6.65
C VAL A 157 -4.63 -5.78 -6.93
N THR A 158 -4.82 -4.49 -6.76
CA THR A 158 -6.04 -3.80 -7.17
C THR A 158 -5.72 -2.63 -8.07
N GLY A 159 -6.64 -2.34 -8.97
CA GLY A 159 -6.57 -1.24 -9.91
C GLY A 159 -7.93 -0.59 -10.12
N ASN A 160 -8.03 0.32 -11.09
CA ASN A 160 -9.26 1.07 -11.34
C ASN A 160 -10.09 0.53 -12.50
N GLU A 161 -9.53 -0.33 -13.36
CA GLU A 161 -10.26 -0.79 -14.56
C GLU A 161 -11.30 -1.83 -14.21
N THR A 162 -10.85 -2.85 -13.49
CA THR A 162 -11.71 -3.99 -13.17
C THR A 162 -12.46 -3.82 -11.85
N GLU A 163 -12.01 -2.89 -11.00
CA GLU A 163 -12.57 -2.65 -9.65
C GLU A 163 -12.62 -3.95 -8.80
N VAL A 164 -11.75 -4.91 -9.11
CA VAL A 164 -11.62 -6.19 -8.40
C VAL A 164 -10.26 -6.30 -7.72
N ILE A 165 -10.11 -7.27 -6.83
CA ILE A 165 -8.81 -7.71 -6.34
C ILE A 165 -8.37 -8.87 -7.22
N GLN A 166 -7.27 -8.69 -7.93
CA GLN A 166 -6.61 -9.77 -8.63
C GLN A 166 -5.71 -10.52 -7.63
N GLN A 167 -5.92 -11.84 -7.54
CA GLN A 167 -5.14 -12.75 -6.70
C GLN A 167 -4.20 -13.56 -7.58
N PHE A 168 -2.96 -13.69 -7.12
CA PHE A 168 -1.91 -14.46 -7.78
C PHE A 168 -1.31 -15.48 -6.80
N THR A 169 -1.05 -16.68 -7.29
CA THR A 169 -0.26 -17.69 -6.57
C THR A 169 1.18 -17.63 -7.05
N LEU A 170 2.13 -17.57 -6.10
CA LEU A 170 3.55 -17.59 -6.37
C LEU A 170 4.09 -19.00 -6.10
N SER A 171 4.63 -19.68 -7.15
CA SER A 171 5.22 -21.01 -7.00
C SER A 171 6.54 -21.00 -6.24
N VAL A 172 7.26 -19.87 -6.27
CA VAL A 172 8.39 -19.56 -5.42
C VAL A 172 7.99 -18.39 -4.51
N PRO A 173 7.90 -18.60 -3.19
CA PRO A 173 7.47 -17.53 -2.27
C PRO A 173 8.31 -16.27 -2.41
N TRP A 174 7.64 -15.11 -2.50
CA TRP A 174 8.27 -13.80 -2.62
C TRP A 174 8.98 -13.50 -3.96
N ASP A 175 8.88 -14.38 -4.95
CA ASP A 175 9.39 -14.15 -6.30
C ASP A 175 8.24 -13.82 -7.25
N VAL A 176 8.12 -12.54 -7.62
CA VAL A 176 7.02 -12.06 -8.47
C VAL A 176 7.07 -12.68 -9.88
N THR A 177 8.21 -13.13 -10.36
CA THR A 177 8.32 -13.78 -11.68
C THR A 177 7.63 -15.15 -11.72
N SER A 178 7.43 -15.76 -10.56
CA SER A 178 6.74 -17.04 -10.40
C SER A 178 5.22 -16.91 -10.26
N ALA A 179 4.68 -15.67 -10.33
CA ALA A 179 3.27 -15.40 -10.12
C ALA A 179 2.39 -15.91 -11.26
N THR A 180 1.32 -16.62 -10.91
CA THR A 180 0.27 -17.05 -11.82
C THR A 180 -1.06 -16.52 -11.31
N LYS A 181 -1.84 -15.85 -12.20
CA LYS A 181 -3.15 -15.33 -11.83
C LYS A 181 -4.09 -16.48 -11.47
N ASP A 182 -4.75 -16.39 -10.33
CA ASP A 182 -5.78 -17.34 -9.94
C ASP A 182 -7.04 -17.11 -10.79
N SER A 183 -7.80 -18.17 -11.06
CA SER A 183 -9.00 -18.09 -11.91
C SER A 183 -10.19 -17.40 -11.25
N THR A 184 -10.13 -17.21 -9.92
CA THR A 184 -11.19 -16.58 -9.13
C THR A 184 -10.76 -15.16 -8.74
N GLU A 185 -11.58 -14.18 -9.11
CA GLU A 185 -11.43 -12.78 -8.73
C GLU A 185 -12.52 -12.41 -7.73
N SER A 186 -12.24 -11.41 -6.91
CA SER A 186 -13.26 -10.81 -6.06
C SER A 186 -14.24 -10.00 -6.91
N THR A 187 -15.52 -10.32 -6.88
CA THR A 187 -16.57 -9.54 -7.54
C THR A 187 -17.28 -8.57 -6.59
N ALA A 188 -16.92 -8.57 -5.32
CA ALA A 188 -17.70 -7.91 -4.27
C ALA A 188 -17.36 -6.42 -4.07
N LEU A 189 -16.30 -5.89 -4.68
CA LEU A 189 -15.82 -4.52 -4.42
C LEU A 189 -16.66 -3.45 -5.11
N THR A 190 -17.08 -3.69 -6.36
CA THR A 190 -17.72 -2.71 -7.23
C THR A 190 -18.95 -2.04 -6.60
N ALA A 191 -19.68 -2.76 -5.75
CA ALA A 191 -20.87 -2.22 -5.10
C ALA A 191 -20.57 -1.24 -3.95
N LYS A 192 -19.32 -1.18 -3.44
CA LYS A 192 -18.94 -0.39 -2.26
C LYS A 192 -17.83 0.61 -2.54
N GLU A 193 -16.84 0.26 -3.34
CA GLU A 193 -15.69 1.12 -3.66
C GLU A 193 -15.38 1.05 -5.14
N SER A 194 -15.73 2.11 -5.85
CA SER A 194 -15.52 2.24 -7.31
C SER A 194 -14.11 2.76 -7.68
N ASN A 195 -13.33 3.21 -6.70
CA ASN A 195 -11.98 3.73 -6.94
C ASN A 195 -11.05 3.30 -5.80
N PRO A 196 -10.71 2.00 -5.74
CA PRO A 196 -9.88 1.44 -4.69
C PRO A 196 -8.46 2.04 -4.71
N ARG A 197 -7.92 2.36 -3.54
CA ARG A 197 -6.60 3.00 -3.37
C ARG A 197 -5.67 2.23 -2.45
N SER A 198 -6.22 1.49 -1.50
CA SER A 198 -5.45 0.75 -0.50
C SER A 198 -6.16 -0.54 -0.11
N ILE A 199 -5.41 -1.61 0.00
CA ILE A 199 -5.86 -2.91 0.50
C ILE A 199 -5.00 -3.38 1.66
N GLN A 200 -5.60 -4.07 2.61
CA GLN A 200 -4.90 -4.63 3.77
C GLN A 200 -5.61 -5.86 4.29
N PHE A 201 -4.85 -6.91 4.58
CA PHE A 201 -5.32 -8.07 5.32
C PHE A 201 -4.92 -7.99 6.80
N ASN A 202 -5.69 -8.64 7.67
CA ASN A 202 -5.19 -8.97 8.99
C ASN A 202 -4.18 -10.12 8.92
N SER A 203 -3.53 -10.43 10.03
CA SER A 203 -2.41 -11.38 10.08
C SER A 203 -2.77 -12.83 9.74
N ASP A 204 -4.03 -13.23 9.92
CA ASP A 204 -4.50 -14.60 9.64
C ASP A 204 -5.27 -14.70 8.30
N GLY A 205 -5.49 -13.57 7.60
CA GLY A 205 -6.16 -13.53 6.31
C GLY A 205 -7.68 -13.74 6.36
N THR A 206 -8.30 -13.64 7.52
CA THR A 206 -9.75 -13.78 7.71
C THR A 206 -10.51 -12.46 7.54
N ILE A 207 -9.80 -11.32 7.60
CA ILE A 207 -10.34 -9.98 7.46
C ILE A 207 -9.56 -9.23 6.40
N PHE A 208 -10.30 -8.52 5.57
CA PHE A 208 -9.78 -7.66 4.53
C PHE A 208 -10.36 -6.25 4.66
N TYR A 209 -9.52 -5.26 4.47
CA TYR A 209 -9.91 -3.87 4.43
C TYR A 209 -9.56 -3.26 3.07
N ILE A 210 -10.44 -2.41 2.57
CA ILE A 210 -10.20 -1.60 1.37
C ILE A 210 -10.62 -0.18 1.64
N GLY A 211 -9.81 0.76 1.18
CA GLY A 211 -10.12 2.17 1.19
C GLY A 211 -9.92 2.77 -0.19
N GLY A 212 -10.70 3.79 -0.50
CA GLY A 212 -10.60 4.49 -1.77
C GLY A 212 -11.25 5.85 -1.72
N ASN A 213 -11.27 6.54 -2.84
CA ASN A 213 -11.89 7.85 -2.97
C ASN A 213 -13.19 7.84 -3.79
N GLY A 214 -13.73 6.67 -4.10
CA GLY A 214 -15.06 6.54 -4.68
C GLY A 214 -16.16 6.71 -3.64
N SER A 215 -15.89 6.29 -2.40
CA SER A 215 -16.85 6.33 -1.30
C SER A 215 -16.41 7.14 -0.08
N ASP A 216 -15.17 7.67 -0.05
CA ASP A 216 -14.54 8.28 1.11
C ASP A 216 -14.71 7.44 2.39
N SER A 217 -14.48 6.13 2.25
CA SER A 217 -14.77 5.15 3.30
C SER A 217 -13.69 4.06 3.35
N ILE A 218 -13.61 3.43 4.51
CA ILE A 218 -12.93 2.14 4.66
C ILE A 218 -14.01 1.07 4.77
N HIS A 219 -13.92 0.06 3.93
CA HIS A 219 -14.81 -1.10 3.94
C HIS A 219 -14.09 -2.29 4.52
N LYS A 220 -14.77 -2.99 5.42
CA LYS A 220 -14.32 -4.24 6.02
C LYS A 220 -15.08 -5.40 5.39
N TYR A 221 -14.34 -6.43 5.05
CA TYR A 221 -14.85 -7.71 4.58
C TYR A 221 -14.34 -8.84 5.48
N THR A 222 -15.08 -9.93 5.55
CA THR A 222 -14.64 -11.20 6.12
C THR A 222 -14.42 -12.20 5.00
N LEU A 223 -13.50 -13.14 5.20
CA LEU A 223 -13.21 -14.23 4.28
C LEU A 223 -13.59 -15.56 4.93
N SER A 224 -14.46 -16.34 4.30
CA SER A 224 -14.81 -17.68 4.81
C SER A 224 -13.66 -18.68 4.62
N THR A 225 -12.82 -18.46 3.60
CA THR A 225 -11.53 -19.15 3.43
C THR A 225 -10.41 -18.11 3.57
N PRO A 226 -9.53 -18.23 4.59
CA PRO A 226 -8.46 -17.27 4.77
C PRO A 226 -7.59 -17.09 3.53
N TRP A 227 -7.28 -15.84 3.18
CA TRP A 227 -6.44 -15.48 2.03
C TRP A 227 -7.03 -15.82 0.64
N ASP A 228 -8.31 -16.16 0.56
CA ASP A 228 -9.03 -16.41 -0.70
C ASP A 228 -10.05 -15.30 -0.94
N VAL A 229 -9.69 -14.34 -1.82
CA VAL A 229 -10.54 -13.17 -2.09
C VAL A 229 -11.83 -13.49 -2.82
N SER A 230 -11.99 -14.72 -3.38
CA SER A 230 -13.25 -15.17 -3.95
C SER A 230 -14.33 -15.40 -2.88
N THR A 231 -13.92 -15.49 -1.61
CA THR A 231 -14.79 -15.76 -0.45
C THR A 231 -15.09 -14.52 0.39
N LEU A 232 -14.81 -13.31 -0.16
CA LEU A 232 -15.07 -12.04 0.51
C LEU A 232 -16.58 -11.83 0.74
N GLU A 233 -16.94 -11.50 1.98
CA GLU A 233 -18.27 -11.05 2.36
C GLU A 233 -18.18 -9.68 3.03
N PHE A 234 -18.99 -8.72 2.53
CA PHE A 234 -19.04 -7.39 3.12
C PHE A 234 -19.53 -7.45 4.57
N SER A 235 -18.82 -6.76 5.46
CA SER A 235 -19.14 -6.71 6.88
C SER A 235 -19.65 -5.33 7.31
N GLN A 236 -18.85 -4.28 7.07
CA GLN A 236 -19.20 -2.91 7.49
C GLN A 236 -18.39 -1.85 6.74
N SER A 237 -18.88 -0.61 6.77
CA SER A 237 -18.16 0.57 6.27
C SER A 237 -17.95 1.59 7.38
N TYR A 238 -16.85 2.32 7.29
CA TYR A 238 -16.58 3.52 8.08
C TYR A 238 -16.30 4.68 7.14
N SER A 239 -17.14 5.71 7.15
CA SER A 239 -16.94 6.94 6.37
C SER A 239 -16.03 7.91 7.10
N PHE A 240 -15.09 8.51 6.38
CA PHE A 240 -14.23 9.58 6.86
C PHE A 240 -14.44 10.91 6.09
N SER A 241 -15.54 11.03 5.36
CA SER A 241 -15.86 12.23 4.56
C SER A 241 -15.87 13.52 5.39
N ALA A 242 -16.33 13.45 6.66
CA ALA A 242 -16.32 14.59 7.57
C ALA A 242 -14.89 15.05 7.97
N GLN A 243 -13.91 14.15 7.94
CA GLN A 243 -12.51 14.43 8.29
C GLN A 243 -11.73 15.01 7.10
N VAL A 244 -12.12 14.68 5.87
CA VAL A 244 -11.44 15.16 4.64
C VAL A 244 -11.94 16.54 4.22
N SER A 245 -13.22 16.87 4.51
CA SER A 245 -13.82 18.15 4.17
C SER A 245 -13.34 19.35 5.00
N SER A 246 -12.66 19.09 6.13
CA SER A 246 -12.14 20.14 7.03
C SER A 246 -10.73 20.64 6.68
N SER A 247 -10.12 20.15 5.61
CA SER A 247 -8.74 20.47 5.18
C SER A 247 -8.67 21.32 3.91
N GLY A 248 -9.76 22.04 3.58
CA GLY A 248 -9.84 22.99 2.47
C GLY A 248 -9.24 24.36 2.80
#